data_b87f9fcd2575bab923f6bff53ee357dc
#
_entry.id   b87f9fcd2575bab923f6bff53ee357dc
#
_cell.length_a   1.000
_cell.length_b   1.000
_cell.length_c   1.000
_cell.angle_alpha   90.00
_cell.angle_beta   90.00
_cell.angle_gamma   90.00
#
_symmetry.space_group_name_H-M   'P 1'
#
loop_
_entity.id
_entity.type
_entity.pdbx_description
1 polymer ?
#
loop_
_entity_poly.entity_id
_entity_poly.type
_entity_poly.pdbx_seq_one_letter_code
_entity_poly.pdbx_strand_id
1 'polypeptide(L)'
;FEDTVLKDVAFGPKNFGDNEKTATEKAKQAILAVGLDESYFERSPFELSGGEKRRVAIAGIIAINPKVLILDEPTAGLDPKGAKSMMELFKRIHNQGTKIIMVTHDMDLVLEYASHVIVMKDGKVMKETDPVSLFSSPDYQELSLDYPSVFDLAIKLINKGMNIDIKNVKNIHDLVREIKKAGNKHE
;
A
#
# COMPACT_ATOMS: atom_id res chain seq x y z
N PHE A 1 -10.98 -7.83 -22.28
CA PHE A 1 -10.87 -9.03 -21.42
C PHE A 1 -10.80 -10.27 -22.30
N GLU A 2 -9.91 -11.17 -21.94
CA GLU A 2 -9.81 -12.51 -22.54
C GLU A 2 -10.88 -13.45 -21.94
N ASP A 3 -11.02 -14.67 -22.49
CA ASP A 3 -12.07 -15.62 -22.06
C ASP A 3 -11.85 -16.09 -20.61
N THR A 4 -10.61 -16.21 -20.17
CA THR A 4 -10.25 -16.67 -18.81
C THR A 4 -9.29 -15.70 -18.12
N VAL A 5 -9.32 -15.70 -16.79
CA VAL A 5 -8.40 -14.93 -15.94
C VAL A 5 -6.94 -15.22 -16.30
N LEU A 6 -6.60 -16.50 -16.53
CA LEU A 6 -5.23 -16.89 -16.89
C LEU A 6 -4.79 -16.25 -18.21
N LYS A 7 -5.65 -16.27 -19.24
CA LYS A 7 -5.36 -15.65 -20.54
C LYS A 7 -5.25 -14.13 -20.42
N ASP A 8 -6.17 -13.51 -19.66
CA ASP A 8 -6.20 -12.06 -19.43
C ASP A 8 -4.91 -11.58 -18.76
N VAL A 9 -4.43 -12.26 -17.72
CA VAL A 9 -3.15 -11.96 -17.05
C VAL A 9 -1.94 -12.27 -17.94
N ALA A 10 -1.99 -13.32 -18.77
CA ALA A 10 -0.90 -13.68 -19.69
C ALA A 10 -0.76 -12.71 -20.88
N PHE A 11 -1.79 -11.90 -21.14
CA PHE A 11 -1.78 -10.95 -22.26
C PHE A 11 -0.64 -9.93 -22.15
N GLY A 12 -0.39 -9.39 -20.94
CA GLY A 12 0.70 -8.46 -20.68
C GLY A 12 2.08 -9.05 -21.07
N PRO A 13 2.53 -10.14 -20.45
CA PRO A 13 3.80 -10.79 -20.78
C PRO A 13 3.97 -11.13 -22.27
N LYS A 14 2.91 -11.61 -22.95
CA LYS A 14 2.94 -11.86 -24.39
C LYS A 14 3.25 -10.60 -25.20
N ASN A 15 2.60 -9.48 -24.88
CA ASN A 15 2.85 -8.21 -25.57
C ASN A 15 4.24 -7.66 -25.30
N PHE A 16 4.88 -8.05 -24.20
CA PHE A 16 6.27 -7.72 -23.89
C PHE A 16 7.29 -8.71 -24.47
N GLY A 17 6.85 -9.66 -25.31
CA GLY A 17 7.71 -10.52 -26.11
C GLY A 17 7.94 -11.93 -25.54
N ASP A 18 7.25 -12.30 -24.45
CA ASP A 18 7.32 -13.67 -23.95
C ASP A 18 6.55 -14.63 -24.89
N ASN A 19 7.09 -15.84 -25.05
CA ASN A 19 6.36 -16.91 -25.72
C ASN A 19 5.19 -17.40 -24.85
N GLU A 20 4.24 -18.14 -25.46
CA GLU A 20 3.02 -18.62 -24.82
C GLU A 20 3.27 -19.34 -23.48
N LYS A 21 4.26 -20.26 -23.47
CA LYS A 21 4.59 -21.03 -22.27
C LYS A 21 5.09 -20.16 -21.13
N THR A 22 6.02 -19.25 -21.43
CA THR A 22 6.61 -18.32 -20.44
C THR A 22 5.56 -17.35 -19.90
N ALA A 23 4.73 -16.79 -20.78
CA ALA A 23 3.65 -15.87 -20.40
C ALA A 23 2.63 -16.56 -19.50
N THR A 24 2.23 -17.79 -19.81
CA THR A 24 1.30 -18.58 -19.00
C THR A 24 1.89 -18.87 -17.61
N GLU A 25 3.15 -19.24 -17.49
CA GLU A 25 3.78 -19.48 -16.20
C GLU A 25 3.89 -18.20 -15.35
N LYS A 26 4.27 -17.08 -15.96
CA LYS A 26 4.27 -15.76 -15.28
C LYS A 26 2.87 -15.38 -14.79
N ALA A 27 1.86 -15.61 -15.62
CA ALA A 27 0.47 -15.34 -15.25
C ALA A 27 -0.01 -16.18 -14.06
N LYS A 28 0.26 -17.47 -14.05
CA LYS A 28 -0.06 -18.35 -12.90
C LYS A 28 0.59 -17.86 -11.62
N GLN A 29 1.89 -17.56 -11.65
CA GLN A 29 2.62 -17.04 -10.50
C GLN A 29 2.04 -15.71 -10.02
N ALA A 30 1.70 -14.80 -10.93
CA ALA A 30 1.11 -13.50 -10.60
C ALA A 30 -0.28 -13.64 -9.96
N ILE A 31 -1.14 -14.53 -10.48
CA ILE A 31 -2.48 -14.82 -9.91
C ILE A 31 -2.34 -15.34 -8.48
N LEU A 32 -1.44 -16.29 -8.25
CA LEU A 32 -1.19 -16.81 -6.90
C LEU A 32 -0.59 -15.75 -5.98
N ALA A 33 0.31 -14.90 -6.47
CA ALA A 33 0.95 -13.83 -5.70
C ALA A 33 -0.06 -12.79 -5.19
N VAL A 34 -1.13 -12.50 -5.96
CA VAL A 34 -2.21 -11.60 -5.51
C VAL A 34 -3.21 -12.28 -4.57
N GLY A 35 -3.01 -13.56 -4.22
CA GLY A 35 -3.82 -14.31 -3.27
C GLY A 35 -5.11 -14.88 -3.87
N LEU A 36 -5.13 -15.13 -5.17
CA LEU A 36 -6.12 -15.94 -5.86
C LEU A 36 -5.54 -17.34 -6.09
N ASP A 37 -6.33 -18.38 -5.85
CA ASP A 37 -5.88 -19.75 -6.03
C ASP A 37 -6.07 -20.27 -7.48
N GLU A 38 -5.63 -21.50 -7.75
CA GLU A 38 -5.68 -22.10 -9.09
C GLU A 38 -7.10 -22.22 -9.66
N SER A 39 -8.14 -22.26 -8.81
CA SER A 39 -9.54 -22.32 -9.26
C SER A 39 -9.96 -21.10 -10.07
N TYR A 40 -9.20 -20.00 -9.98
CA TYR A 40 -9.45 -18.80 -10.75
C TYR A 40 -8.92 -18.83 -12.17
N PHE A 41 -8.00 -19.74 -12.50
CA PHE A 41 -7.34 -19.75 -13.80
C PHE A 41 -8.32 -19.81 -14.99
N GLU A 42 -9.28 -20.70 -14.90
CA GLU A 42 -10.26 -20.94 -15.94
C GLU A 42 -11.58 -20.15 -15.78
N ARG A 43 -11.72 -19.34 -14.72
CA ARG A 43 -12.88 -18.49 -14.53
C ARG A 43 -12.92 -17.36 -15.54
N SER A 44 -14.14 -16.97 -15.91
CA SER A 44 -14.34 -15.74 -16.70
C SER A 44 -14.07 -14.49 -15.84
N PRO A 45 -13.31 -13.50 -16.34
CA PRO A 45 -13.13 -12.23 -15.64
C PRO A 45 -14.43 -11.49 -15.33
N PHE A 46 -15.49 -11.75 -16.11
CA PHE A 46 -16.79 -11.12 -15.91
C PHE A 46 -17.54 -11.63 -14.67
N GLU A 47 -17.27 -12.84 -14.23
CA GLU A 47 -17.92 -13.49 -13.07
C GLU A 47 -17.28 -13.09 -11.73
N LEU A 48 -16.20 -12.32 -11.76
CA LEU A 48 -15.46 -11.94 -10.57
C LEU A 48 -16.14 -10.79 -9.82
N SER A 49 -16.04 -10.81 -8.49
CA SER A 49 -16.36 -9.67 -7.62
C SER A 49 -15.43 -8.49 -7.91
N GLY A 50 -15.81 -7.28 -7.47
CA GLY A 50 -14.97 -6.09 -7.66
C GLY A 50 -13.56 -6.22 -7.06
N GLY A 51 -13.45 -6.85 -5.88
CA GLY A 51 -12.16 -7.10 -5.22
C GLY A 51 -11.30 -8.11 -5.99
N GLU A 52 -11.88 -9.16 -6.54
CA GLU A 52 -11.20 -10.16 -7.35
C GLU A 52 -10.75 -9.56 -8.69
N LYS A 53 -11.60 -8.77 -9.36
CA LYS A 53 -11.24 -8.03 -10.58
C LYS A 53 -10.02 -7.14 -10.36
N ARG A 54 -9.99 -6.43 -9.23
CA ARG A 54 -8.86 -5.57 -8.87
C ARG A 54 -7.57 -6.38 -8.67
N ARG A 55 -7.66 -7.55 -8.02
CA ARG A 55 -6.51 -8.46 -7.86
C ARG A 55 -6.02 -9.01 -9.20
N VAL A 56 -6.93 -9.38 -10.09
CA VAL A 56 -6.60 -9.84 -11.44
C VAL A 56 -5.92 -8.74 -12.24
N ALA A 57 -6.40 -7.49 -12.18
CA ALA A 57 -5.77 -6.35 -12.83
C ALA A 57 -4.33 -6.13 -12.32
N ILE A 58 -4.11 -6.23 -11.00
CA ILE A 58 -2.77 -6.14 -10.42
C ILE A 58 -1.91 -7.32 -10.87
N ALA A 59 -2.45 -8.55 -10.93
CA ALA A 59 -1.75 -9.72 -11.43
C ALA A 59 -1.26 -9.51 -12.88
N GLY A 60 -2.11 -8.94 -13.76
CA GLY A 60 -1.73 -8.60 -15.13
C GLY A 60 -0.53 -7.66 -15.23
N ILE A 61 -0.45 -6.70 -14.30
CA ILE A 61 0.67 -5.75 -14.25
C ILE A 61 1.93 -6.41 -13.68
N ILE A 62 1.84 -7.14 -12.56
CA ILE A 62 3.02 -7.76 -11.94
C ILE A 62 3.57 -8.94 -12.74
N ALA A 63 2.75 -9.59 -13.58
CA ALA A 63 3.18 -10.65 -14.48
C ALA A 63 4.25 -10.19 -15.48
N ILE A 64 4.27 -8.89 -15.81
CA ILE A 64 5.30 -8.28 -16.68
C ILE A 64 6.63 -8.09 -15.92
N ASN A 65 6.64 -8.29 -14.60
CA ASN A 65 7.78 -8.07 -13.70
C ASN A 65 8.33 -6.62 -13.78
N PRO A 66 7.51 -5.61 -13.50
CA PRO A 66 7.91 -4.22 -13.63
C PRO A 66 8.96 -3.84 -12.56
N LYS A 67 9.92 -2.99 -12.93
CA LYS A 67 10.89 -2.43 -11.97
C LYS A 67 10.25 -1.38 -11.05
N VAL A 68 9.23 -0.69 -11.53
CA VAL A 68 8.50 0.36 -10.80
C VAL A 68 7.00 0.15 -11.02
N LEU A 69 6.23 0.19 -9.95
CA LEU A 69 4.76 0.15 -9.95
C LEU A 69 4.23 1.47 -9.39
N ILE A 70 3.44 2.17 -10.20
CA ILE A 70 2.77 3.41 -9.80
C ILE A 70 1.31 3.10 -9.51
N LEU A 71 0.87 3.47 -8.33
CA LEU A 71 -0.48 3.22 -7.81
C LEU A 71 -1.15 4.54 -7.49
N ASP A 72 -2.33 4.76 -8.06
CA ASP A 72 -3.15 5.93 -7.80
C ASP A 72 -4.37 5.51 -6.97
N GLU A 73 -4.48 6.04 -5.74
CA GLU A 73 -5.52 5.73 -4.76
C GLU A 73 -5.83 4.22 -4.63
N PRO A 74 -4.82 3.37 -4.35
CA PRO A 74 -4.98 1.92 -4.50
C PRO A 74 -5.92 1.26 -3.50
N THR A 75 -6.33 1.96 -2.45
CA THR A 75 -7.26 1.47 -1.42
C THR A 75 -8.64 2.13 -1.49
N ALA A 76 -8.85 3.08 -2.40
CA ALA A 76 -10.12 3.78 -2.52
C ALA A 76 -11.30 2.83 -2.75
N GLY A 77 -12.39 3.03 -1.99
CA GLY A 77 -13.61 2.20 -2.09
C GLY A 77 -13.51 0.81 -1.48
N LEU A 78 -12.40 0.48 -0.81
CA LEU A 78 -12.27 -0.77 -0.05
C LEU A 78 -12.70 -0.56 1.41
N ASP A 79 -13.23 -1.63 2.02
CA ASP A 79 -13.40 -1.69 3.46
C ASP A 79 -12.02 -1.78 4.17
N PRO A 80 -11.92 -1.54 5.47
CA PRO A 80 -10.63 -1.54 6.17
C PRO A 80 -9.86 -2.86 6.04
N LYS A 81 -10.55 -4.00 6.00
CA LYS A 81 -9.93 -5.32 5.82
C LYS A 81 -9.37 -5.49 4.40
N GLY A 82 -10.12 -5.04 3.40
CA GLY A 82 -9.71 -5.04 1.99
C GLY A 82 -8.51 -4.12 1.76
N ALA A 83 -8.54 -2.89 2.31
CA ALA A 83 -7.45 -1.94 2.24
C ALA A 83 -6.16 -2.52 2.84
N LYS A 84 -6.23 -3.07 4.05
CA LYS A 84 -5.08 -3.73 4.70
C LYS A 84 -4.54 -4.89 3.87
N SER A 85 -5.41 -5.76 3.37
CA SER A 85 -5.01 -6.89 2.52
C SER A 85 -4.30 -6.44 1.23
N MET A 86 -4.75 -5.32 0.66
CA MET A 86 -4.15 -4.72 -0.53
C MET A 86 -2.77 -4.14 -0.22
N MET A 87 -2.62 -3.42 0.89
CA MET A 87 -1.32 -2.88 1.30
C MET A 87 -0.30 -3.97 1.63
N GLU A 88 -0.71 -5.05 2.27
CA GLU A 88 0.15 -6.21 2.49
C GLU A 88 0.58 -6.90 1.17
N LEU A 89 -0.28 -6.90 0.16
CA LEU A 89 0.09 -7.36 -1.17
C LEU A 89 1.18 -6.46 -1.77
N PHE A 90 1.02 -5.13 -1.76
CA PHE A 90 2.04 -4.21 -2.28
C PHE A 90 3.36 -4.31 -1.52
N LYS A 91 3.32 -4.49 -0.20
CA LYS A 91 4.52 -4.74 0.60
C LYS A 91 5.26 -6.01 0.17
N ARG A 92 4.54 -7.10 -0.14
CA ARG A 92 5.16 -8.32 -0.68
C ARG A 92 5.81 -8.08 -2.04
N ILE A 93 5.11 -7.38 -2.95
CA ILE A 93 5.63 -7.01 -4.27
C ILE A 93 6.90 -6.14 -4.15
N HIS A 94 6.88 -5.18 -3.22
CA HIS A 94 8.06 -4.35 -2.93
C HIS A 94 9.25 -5.18 -2.42
N ASN A 95 9.01 -6.10 -1.50
CA ASN A 95 10.04 -6.98 -0.95
C ASN A 95 10.63 -7.94 -1.99
N GLN A 96 9.93 -8.18 -3.11
CA GLN A 96 10.42 -8.94 -4.26
C GLN A 96 11.26 -8.08 -5.24
N GLY A 97 11.48 -6.80 -4.93
CA GLY A 97 12.37 -5.91 -5.68
C GLY A 97 11.68 -4.88 -6.57
N THR A 98 10.35 -4.86 -6.67
CA THR A 98 9.61 -3.82 -7.38
C THR A 98 9.57 -2.54 -6.54
N LYS A 99 10.00 -1.41 -7.09
CA LYS A 99 9.80 -0.10 -6.43
C LYS A 99 8.34 0.31 -6.55
N ILE A 100 7.76 0.82 -5.45
CA ILE A 100 6.37 1.28 -5.44
C ILE A 100 6.34 2.78 -5.24
N ILE A 101 5.60 3.47 -6.11
CA ILE A 101 5.22 4.87 -5.97
C ILE A 101 3.71 4.88 -5.79
N MET A 102 3.24 5.43 -4.68
CA MET A 102 1.81 5.51 -4.36
C MET A 102 1.37 6.97 -4.29
N VAL A 103 0.32 7.30 -5.01
CA VAL A 103 -0.39 8.59 -4.86
C VAL A 103 -1.59 8.32 -3.97
N THR A 104 -1.71 9.05 -2.88
CA THR A 104 -2.84 8.92 -1.94
C THR A 104 -2.99 10.17 -1.08
N HIS A 105 -4.20 10.38 -0.59
CA HIS A 105 -4.54 11.37 0.45
C HIS A 105 -4.76 10.71 1.82
N ASP A 106 -4.60 9.40 1.95
CA ASP A 106 -4.72 8.68 3.21
C ASP A 106 -3.40 8.76 4.00
N MET A 107 -3.37 9.65 4.98
CA MET A 107 -2.17 9.92 5.78
C MET A 107 -1.84 8.78 6.75
N ASP A 108 -2.80 7.95 7.14
CA ASP A 108 -2.53 6.74 7.92
C ASP A 108 -1.71 5.74 7.10
N LEU A 109 -2.03 5.56 5.81
CA LEU A 109 -1.24 4.73 4.89
C LEU A 109 0.16 5.31 4.65
N VAL A 110 0.27 6.64 4.49
CA VAL A 110 1.57 7.31 4.34
C VAL A 110 2.44 7.06 5.56
N LEU A 111 1.92 7.22 6.76
CA LEU A 111 2.68 7.00 8.00
C LEU A 111 3.13 5.55 8.15
N GLU A 112 2.24 4.58 7.86
CA GLU A 112 2.49 3.16 8.12
C GLU A 112 3.41 2.53 7.05
N TYR A 113 3.24 2.88 5.77
CA TYR A 113 3.86 2.15 4.67
C TYR A 113 4.95 2.93 3.91
N ALA A 114 4.91 4.26 3.89
CA ALA A 114 5.89 5.01 3.13
C ALA A 114 7.25 5.09 3.84
N SER A 115 8.32 5.04 3.07
CA SER A 115 9.69 5.35 3.53
C SER A 115 10.10 6.77 3.13
N HIS A 116 9.45 7.33 2.11
CA HIS A 116 9.75 8.64 1.54
C HIS A 116 8.46 9.28 1.06
N VAL A 117 8.31 10.58 1.24
CA VAL A 117 7.11 11.34 0.90
C VAL A 117 7.48 12.57 0.08
N ILE A 118 6.73 12.78 -0.99
CA ILE A 118 6.77 14.00 -1.78
C ILE A 118 5.39 14.65 -1.68
N VAL A 119 5.29 15.80 -1.01
CA VAL A 119 4.06 16.57 -0.91
C VAL A 119 3.95 17.46 -2.13
N MET A 120 2.84 17.34 -2.85
CA MET A 120 2.55 18.14 -4.03
C MET A 120 1.32 19.03 -3.82
N LYS A 121 1.38 20.27 -4.28
CA LYS A 121 0.26 21.20 -4.31
C LYS A 121 0.35 22.04 -5.58
N ASP A 122 -0.76 22.20 -6.31
CA ASP A 122 -0.86 23.01 -7.53
C ASP A 122 0.23 22.64 -8.58
N GLY A 123 0.52 21.34 -8.72
CA GLY A 123 1.52 20.82 -9.65
C GLY A 123 2.98 21.08 -9.27
N LYS A 124 3.24 21.56 -8.03
CA LYS A 124 4.59 21.86 -7.53
C LYS A 124 4.92 20.96 -6.33
N VAL A 125 6.19 20.60 -6.21
CA VAL A 125 6.71 19.94 -5.01
C VAL A 125 6.83 20.98 -3.89
N MET A 126 6.11 20.76 -2.80
CA MET A 126 6.12 21.62 -1.61
C MET A 126 7.15 21.14 -0.59
N LYS A 127 7.24 19.84 -0.42
CA LYS A 127 8.14 19.22 0.56
C LYS A 127 8.53 17.81 0.13
N GLU A 128 9.76 17.43 0.48
CA GLU A 128 10.30 16.08 0.27
C GLU A 128 10.97 15.63 1.56
N THR A 129 10.53 14.52 2.16
CA THR A 129 10.99 14.08 3.49
C THR A 129 10.53 12.64 3.78
N ASP A 130 10.81 12.13 4.97
CA ASP A 130 10.20 10.91 5.51
C ASP A 130 8.88 11.22 6.24
N PRO A 131 7.99 10.22 6.44
CA PRO A 131 6.67 10.43 7.05
C PRO A 131 6.73 11.03 8.45
N VAL A 132 7.62 10.55 9.32
CA VAL A 132 7.69 11.02 10.71
C VAL A 132 8.12 12.48 10.77
N SER A 133 9.13 12.85 9.98
CA SER A 133 9.57 14.24 9.85
C SER A 133 8.50 15.13 9.27
N LEU A 134 7.71 14.63 8.30
CA LEU A 134 6.57 15.35 7.74
C LEU A 134 5.55 15.70 8.83
N PHE A 135 5.04 14.70 9.54
CA PHE A 135 3.97 14.88 10.53
C PHE A 135 4.42 15.58 11.82
N SER A 136 5.74 15.61 12.10
CA SER A 136 6.32 16.35 13.23
C SER A 136 6.72 17.78 12.87
N SER A 137 6.55 18.19 11.63
CA SER A 137 7.00 19.49 11.16
C SER A 137 6.11 20.62 11.65
N PRO A 138 6.66 21.74 12.16
CA PRO A 138 5.86 22.88 12.60
C PRO A 138 5.00 23.51 11.50
N ASP A 139 5.46 23.43 10.25
CA ASP A 139 4.77 23.94 9.05
C ASP A 139 3.76 22.94 8.45
N TYR A 140 3.53 21.80 9.11
CA TYR A 140 2.61 20.78 8.60
C TYR A 140 1.20 21.31 8.32
N GLN A 141 0.68 22.18 9.20
CA GLN A 141 -0.65 22.77 9.04
C GLN A 141 -0.79 23.62 7.78
N GLU A 142 0.31 24.21 7.27
CA GLU A 142 0.31 25.01 6.05
C GLU A 142 0.14 24.15 4.79
N LEU A 143 0.44 22.85 4.90
CA LEU A 143 0.32 21.89 3.79
C LEU A 143 -1.14 21.49 3.52
N SER A 144 -2.08 21.82 4.42
CA SER A 144 -3.51 21.46 4.31
C SER A 144 -3.74 19.95 4.19
N LEU A 145 -2.93 19.16 4.90
CA LEU A 145 -3.04 17.70 5.00
C LEU A 145 -3.66 17.32 6.35
N ASP A 146 -4.45 16.25 6.36
CA ASP A 146 -4.98 15.69 7.60
C ASP A 146 -3.88 14.96 8.39
N TYR A 147 -3.94 15.01 9.72
CA TYR A 147 -3.04 14.20 10.54
C TYR A 147 -3.42 12.72 10.48
N PRO A 148 -2.44 11.79 10.45
CA PRO A 148 -2.72 10.39 10.68
C PRO A 148 -3.42 10.20 12.03
N SER A 149 -4.47 9.39 12.07
CA SER A 149 -5.31 9.20 13.26
C SER A 149 -4.52 8.77 14.49
N VAL A 150 -3.57 7.85 14.30
CA VAL A 150 -2.71 7.35 15.39
C VAL A 150 -1.72 8.41 15.88
N PHE A 151 -1.24 9.26 14.98
CA PHE A 151 -0.28 10.31 15.29
C PHE A 151 -0.96 11.46 16.08
N ASP A 152 -2.16 11.86 15.67
CA ASP A 152 -2.98 12.83 16.39
C ASP A 152 -3.29 12.34 17.82
N LEU A 153 -3.66 11.07 17.97
CA LEU A 153 -3.87 10.46 19.29
C LEU A 153 -2.60 10.47 20.15
N ALA A 154 -1.44 10.13 19.56
CA ALA A 154 -0.17 10.15 20.27
C ALA A 154 0.18 11.56 20.77
N ILE A 155 0.00 12.60 19.94
CA ILE A 155 0.20 14.00 20.34
C ILE A 155 -0.71 14.37 21.51
N LYS A 156 -2.00 14.01 21.45
CA LYS A 156 -2.96 14.28 22.54
C LYS A 156 -2.54 13.62 23.86
N LEU A 157 -1.99 12.40 23.81
CA LEU A 157 -1.49 11.70 25.00
C LEU A 157 -0.21 12.34 25.55
N ILE A 158 0.71 12.76 24.69
CA ILE A 158 1.91 13.51 25.07
C ILE A 158 1.54 14.82 25.77
N ASN A 159 0.58 15.56 25.21
CA ASN A 159 0.09 16.81 25.82
C ASN A 159 -0.59 16.60 27.18
N LYS A 160 -1.06 15.37 27.50
CA LYS A 160 -1.55 14.96 28.80
C LYS A 160 -0.47 14.43 29.75
N GLY A 161 0.80 14.55 29.37
CA GLY A 161 1.94 14.18 30.21
C GLY A 161 2.47 12.74 30.01
N MET A 162 1.96 11.98 29.02
CA MET A 162 2.51 10.66 28.75
C MET A 162 3.86 10.76 28.04
N ASN A 163 4.84 9.98 28.49
CA ASN A 163 6.17 9.91 27.87
C ASN A 163 6.17 8.93 26.70
N ILE A 164 5.68 9.38 25.54
CA ILE A 164 5.62 8.61 24.28
C ILE A 164 6.68 9.13 23.33
N ASP A 165 7.53 8.23 22.81
CA ASP A 165 8.42 8.57 21.69
C ASP A 165 7.63 8.49 20.37
N ILE A 166 7.20 9.64 19.88
CA ILE A 166 6.38 9.73 18.66
C ILE A 166 7.09 9.20 17.41
N LYS A 167 8.42 9.18 17.38
CA LYS A 167 9.20 8.64 16.26
C LYS A 167 9.01 7.14 16.07
N ASN A 168 8.59 6.45 17.12
CA ASN A 168 8.33 5.02 17.11
C ASN A 168 6.87 4.67 16.80
N VAL A 169 6.00 5.66 16.54
CA VAL A 169 4.56 5.48 16.33
C VAL A 169 4.22 5.60 14.86
N LYS A 170 4.01 4.46 14.20
CA LYS A 170 3.56 4.39 12.79
C LYS A 170 2.15 3.83 12.65
N ASN A 171 1.66 3.10 13.64
CA ASN A 171 0.34 2.48 13.68
C ASN A 171 -0.14 2.28 15.12
N ILE A 172 -1.36 1.79 15.28
CA ILE A 172 -1.97 1.60 16.61
C ILE A 172 -1.19 0.62 17.50
N HIS A 173 -0.58 -0.41 16.93
CA HIS A 173 0.21 -1.38 17.70
C HIS A 173 1.48 -0.75 18.29
N ASP A 174 2.12 0.13 17.51
CA ASP A 174 3.27 0.90 17.98
C ASP A 174 2.89 1.84 19.11
N LEU A 175 1.77 2.56 18.97
CA LEU A 175 1.26 3.44 20.02
C LEU A 175 0.96 2.67 21.32
N VAL A 176 0.28 1.54 21.25
CA VAL A 176 0.02 0.67 22.41
C VAL A 176 1.31 0.23 23.08
N ARG A 177 2.34 -0.11 22.28
CA ARG A 177 3.67 -0.49 22.81
C ARG A 177 4.34 0.68 23.56
N GLU A 178 4.29 1.89 23.02
CA GLU A 178 4.85 3.08 23.67
C GLU A 178 4.08 3.45 24.94
N ILE A 179 2.76 3.34 24.95
CA ILE A 179 1.93 3.54 26.16
C ILE A 179 2.32 2.57 27.28
N LYS A 180 2.49 1.29 26.96
CA LYS A 180 2.92 0.27 27.94
C LYS A 180 4.31 0.57 28.51
N LYS A 181 5.25 1.04 27.68
CA LYS A 181 6.59 1.45 28.14
C LYS A 181 6.52 2.66 29.06
N ALA A 182 5.64 3.62 28.78
CA ALA A 182 5.45 4.80 29.62
C ALA A 182 4.85 4.46 30.98
N GLY A 183 3.88 3.51 31.03
CA GLY A 183 3.25 3.03 32.27
C GLY A 183 4.21 2.28 33.20
N ASN A 184 5.10 1.45 32.65
CA ASN A 184 6.06 0.65 33.44
C ASN A 184 7.24 1.46 34.02
N LYS A 185 7.34 2.77 33.75
CA LYS A 185 8.37 3.66 34.34
C LYS A 185 7.89 4.37 35.60
N HIS A 186 6.66 4.10 36.05
CA HIS A 186 6.06 4.70 37.26
C HIS A 186 5.86 3.67 38.39
N GLU A 187 6.37 2.44 38.26
CA GLU A 187 6.62 1.47 39.34
C GLU A 187 8.13 1.43 39.68
#